data_46a77dc6f7d4c24865fc5b298e1a5721
#
_entry.id   46a77dc6f7d4c24865fc5b298e1a5721
#
_cell.length_a   1.000
_cell.length_b   1.000
_cell.length_c   1.000
_cell.angle_alpha   90.00
_cell.angle_beta   90.00
_cell.angle_gamma   90.00
#
_symmetry.space_group_name_H-M   'P 1'
#
loop_
_entity.id
_entity.type
_entity.pdbx_description
1 polymer ?
#
loop_
_entity_poly.entity_id
_entity_poly.type
_entity_poly.pdbx_seq_one_letter_code
_entity_poly.pdbx_strand_id
1 'polypeptide(L)'
;RDCMPSFDPQRSTTNDVVREAIIPASWPFQDPFQDGQALASVLQGLPLLGHRLVSHTWTNRFANTIAAMVADALEEPTYDSVLPRLTIQNILELKSELRQKGTLNTSYWFCALSINQHDNICGGFGPEPTENTPEFAIWGSKRRNTVTHAVYPLCKCPNVKHINDAGAACEINKFDDMMQFMMDACQQIGVEFMLVVAVDPLFELFTRIWCIAELVESRKMKIHIKLKLPNFSCMTNKETYRRLKTTRIQDSQATRQADVDAVLQKLGGEKEQNDFNEFLQDLLFNKGDGLLMEFLGQVPESSTAAEIAGALGSFMRAIM
;
A
#
# COMPACT_ATOMS: atom_id res chain seq x y z
N ARG A 1 1.45 14.10 16.60
CA ARG A 1 2.34 13.83 17.76
C ARG A 1 1.57 13.46 19.01
N ASP A 2 0.40 14.05 19.22
CA ASP A 2 -0.35 13.81 20.47
C ASP A 2 -0.90 12.39 20.58
N CYS A 3 -1.23 11.74 19.44
CA CYS A 3 -1.73 10.36 19.41
C CYS A 3 -0.62 9.30 19.41
N MET A 4 0.59 9.64 18.98
CA MET A 4 1.75 8.73 18.90
C MET A 4 3.02 9.51 19.22
N PRO A 5 3.37 9.67 20.51
CA PRO A 5 4.58 10.41 20.93
C PRO A 5 5.88 9.83 20.38
N SER A 6 5.90 8.51 20.10
CA SER A 6 7.04 7.78 19.55
C SER A 6 7.20 7.93 18.01
N PHE A 7 6.30 8.66 17.34
CA PHE A 7 6.34 8.79 15.88
C PHE A 7 7.62 9.45 15.39
N ASP A 8 8.36 8.68 14.58
CA ASP A 8 9.55 9.12 13.86
C ASP A 8 9.30 8.97 12.35
N PRO A 9 9.21 10.08 11.58
CA PRO A 9 8.93 10.01 10.13
C PRO A 9 9.99 9.26 9.34
N GLN A 10 11.21 9.08 9.88
CA GLN A 10 12.30 8.35 9.25
C GLN A 10 12.27 6.84 9.53
N ARG A 11 11.48 6.39 10.52
CA ARG A 11 11.48 5.00 10.99
C ARG A 11 10.10 4.38 11.11
N SER A 12 9.10 5.13 11.61
CA SER A 12 7.76 4.59 11.87
C SER A 12 7.10 4.07 10.60
N THR A 13 6.78 2.79 10.61
CA THR A 13 6.10 2.09 9.52
C THR A 13 4.59 2.33 9.55
N THR A 14 3.90 1.94 8.49
CA THR A 14 2.42 1.95 8.48
C THR A 14 1.86 1.07 9.59
N ASN A 15 2.50 -0.08 9.89
CA ASN A 15 2.09 -0.95 10.99
C ASN A 15 2.18 -0.25 12.36
N ASP A 16 3.26 0.51 12.62
CA ASP A 16 3.40 1.29 13.85
C ASP A 16 2.24 2.27 14.03
N VAL A 17 1.94 3.02 12.97
CA VAL A 17 0.88 4.05 13.00
C VAL A 17 -0.51 3.43 13.15
N VAL A 18 -0.75 2.30 12.47
CA VAL A 18 -2.03 1.58 12.64
C VAL A 18 -2.22 1.12 14.08
N ARG A 19 -1.20 0.51 14.67
CA ARG A 19 -1.28 -0.07 16.02
C ARG A 19 -1.33 0.99 17.14
N GLU A 20 -0.57 2.07 17.02
CA GLU A 20 -0.41 3.03 18.11
C GLU A 20 -1.23 4.33 17.94
N ALA A 21 -1.71 4.63 16.74
CA ALA A 21 -2.50 5.84 16.49
C ALA A 21 -3.89 5.53 15.90
N ILE A 22 -3.99 4.75 14.83
CA ILE A 22 -5.26 4.54 14.12
C ILE A 22 -6.24 3.73 14.96
N ILE A 23 -5.83 2.57 15.47
CA ILE A 23 -6.68 1.72 16.33
C ILE A 23 -7.14 2.49 17.56
N PRO A 24 -6.27 3.14 18.37
CA PRO A 24 -6.74 3.92 19.51
C PRO A 24 -7.68 5.07 19.13
N ALA A 25 -7.43 5.78 18.01
CA ALA A 25 -8.23 6.93 17.61
C ALA A 25 -9.60 6.55 17.02
N SER A 26 -9.77 5.30 16.61
CA SER A 26 -11.01 4.80 15.98
C SER A 26 -11.92 4.00 16.92
N TRP A 27 -11.58 3.95 18.21
CA TRP A 27 -12.41 3.36 19.23
C TRP A 27 -12.86 4.43 20.24
N PRO A 28 -14.17 4.57 20.50
CA PRO A 28 -14.69 5.55 21.45
C PRO A 28 -14.41 5.07 22.89
N PHE A 29 -13.32 5.51 23.48
CA PHE A 29 -12.90 5.17 24.87
C PHE A 29 -13.93 5.54 25.93
N GLN A 30 -14.91 6.38 25.60
CA GLN A 30 -15.95 6.82 26.54
C GLN A 30 -17.06 5.76 26.73
N ASP A 31 -17.18 4.82 25.79
CA ASP A 31 -18.15 3.72 25.86
C ASP A 31 -17.45 2.39 25.50
N PRO A 32 -17.05 1.59 26.48
CA PRO A 32 -16.38 0.31 26.24
C PRO A 32 -17.27 -0.75 25.58
N PHE A 33 -18.58 -0.49 25.48
CA PHE A 33 -19.55 -1.38 24.81
C PHE A 33 -19.81 -0.98 23.37
N GLN A 34 -19.28 0.15 22.92
CA GLN A 34 -19.40 0.59 21.55
C GLN A 34 -18.32 -0.03 20.66
N ASP A 35 -18.73 -0.49 19.48
CA ASP A 35 -17.84 -1.04 18.49
C ASP A 35 -16.86 0.02 17.98
N GLY A 36 -15.61 -0.40 17.75
CA GLY A 36 -14.65 0.41 17.00
C GLY A 36 -15.02 0.45 15.52
N GLN A 37 -14.62 1.49 14.84
CA GLN A 37 -14.93 1.77 13.44
C GLN A 37 -13.67 1.97 12.59
N ALA A 38 -13.81 2.09 11.27
CA ALA A 38 -12.74 2.60 10.44
C ALA A 38 -12.42 4.06 10.82
N LEU A 39 -11.13 4.42 10.90
CA LEU A 39 -10.76 5.79 11.27
C LEU A 39 -11.29 6.81 10.26
N ALA A 40 -11.36 6.48 8.97
CA ALA A 40 -11.94 7.34 7.96
C ALA A 40 -13.40 7.70 8.28
N SER A 41 -14.20 6.73 8.75
CA SER A 41 -15.60 6.97 9.16
C SER A 41 -15.68 7.90 10.39
N VAL A 42 -14.79 7.72 11.36
CA VAL A 42 -14.73 8.58 12.55
C VAL A 42 -14.39 10.03 12.19
N LEU A 43 -13.44 10.23 11.28
CA LEU A 43 -12.97 11.56 10.88
C LEU A 43 -13.94 12.29 9.95
N GLN A 44 -14.67 11.58 9.12
CA GLN A 44 -15.51 12.16 8.07
C GLN A 44 -17.00 12.25 8.48
N GLY A 45 -17.44 11.38 9.38
CA GLY A 45 -18.84 11.28 9.79
C GLY A 45 -19.78 10.69 8.73
N LEU A 46 -19.38 10.64 7.47
CA LEU A 46 -20.11 10.07 6.34
C LEU A 46 -19.16 9.26 5.45
N PRO A 47 -19.64 8.19 4.78
CA PRO A 47 -18.84 7.49 3.80
C PRO A 47 -18.44 8.41 2.64
N LEU A 48 -17.16 8.41 2.28
CA LEU A 48 -16.65 9.10 1.09
C LEU A 48 -16.21 8.08 0.05
N LEU A 49 -16.58 8.32 -1.20
CA LEU A 49 -16.10 7.55 -2.32
C LEU A 49 -14.60 7.80 -2.53
N GLY A 50 -13.79 6.76 -2.58
CA GLY A 50 -12.38 6.85 -2.94
C GLY A 50 -12.22 7.00 -4.44
N HIS A 51 -11.58 8.08 -4.89
CA HIS A 51 -11.21 8.28 -6.30
C HIS A 51 -9.94 7.54 -6.67
N ARG A 52 -9.11 7.24 -5.67
CA ARG A 52 -7.83 6.55 -5.82
C ARG A 52 -7.75 5.41 -4.81
N LEU A 53 -7.37 4.22 -5.28
CA LEU A 53 -6.96 3.12 -4.40
C LEU A 53 -5.45 3.23 -4.16
N VAL A 54 -4.98 3.02 -2.94
CA VAL A 54 -3.56 3.08 -2.59
C VAL A 54 -3.04 1.69 -2.26
N SER A 55 -2.25 1.12 -3.19
CA SER A 55 -1.50 -0.11 -2.93
C SER A 55 -0.17 0.22 -2.26
N HIS A 56 0.13 -0.42 -1.13
CA HIS A 56 1.33 -0.18 -0.33
C HIS A 56 1.65 -1.37 0.58
N THR A 57 2.88 -1.45 1.06
CA THR A 57 3.25 -2.41 2.10
C THR A 57 3.24 -1.79 3.49
N TRP A 58 2.78 -2.53 4.49
CA TRP A 58 2.74 -2.06 5.88
C TRP A 58 4.11 -1.95 6.54
N THR A 59 5.14 -2.55 5.94
CA THR A 59 6.55 -2.40 6.34
C THR A 59 7.16 -1.10 5.83
N ASN A 60 6.55 -0.44 4.82
CA ASN A 60 7.00 0.87 4.37
C ASN A 60 6.79 1.92 5.45
N ARG A 61 7.66 2.93 5.47
CA ARG A 61 7.47 4.10 6.34
C ARG A 61 6.13 4.75 6.03
N PHE A 62 5.37 5.07 7.05
CA PHE A 62 4.09 5.76 6.89
C PHE A 62 4.24 7.07 6.13
N ALA A 63 5.31 7.84 6.45
CA ALA A 63 5.61 9.09 5.75
C ALA A 63 5.81 8.90 4.24
N ASN A 64 6.45 7.80 3.80
CA ASN A 64 6.63 7.51 2.38
C ASN A 64 5.27 7.27 1.67
N THR A 65 4.38 6.50 2.30
CA THR A 65 3.05 6.24 1.73
C THR A 65 2.24 7.53 1.62
N ILE A 66 2.25 8.38 2.64
CA ILE A 66 1.59 9.70 2.58
C ILE A 66 2.25 10.60 1.52
N ALA A 67 3.60 10.60 1.43
CA ALA A 67 4.29 11.38 0.40
C ALA A 67 3.94 10.91 -1.02
N ALA A 68 3.78 9.60 -1.23
CA ALA A 68 3.36 9.05 -2.52
C ALA A 68 1.92 9.48 -2.89
N MET A 69 0.99 9.54 -1.93
CA MET A 69 -0.37 10.06 -2.15
C MET A 69 -0.34 11.56 -2.50
N VAL A 70 0.46 12.34 -1.78
CA VAL A 70 0.62 13.78 -2.06
C VAL A 70 1.31 14.01 -3.41
N ALA A 71 2.34 13.22 -3.75
CA ALA A 71 2.99 13.26 -5.05
C ALA A 71 2.01 12.93 -6.20
N ASP A 72 1.09 11.97 -5.98
CA ASP A 72 0.03 11.70 -6.95
C ASP A 72 -0.88 12.92 -7.14
N ALA A 73 -1.33 13.54 -6.05
CA ALA A 73 -2.16 14.74 -6.10
C ALA A 73 -1.41 15.96 -6.70
N LEU A 74 -0.09 16.02 -6.55
CA LEU A 74 0.77 17.01 -7.20
C LEU A 74 1.14 16.65 -8.65
N GLU A 75 0.73 15.47 -9.14
CA GLU A 75 1.10 14.93 -10.45
C GLU A 75 2.61 14.72 -10.61
N GLU A 76 3.32 14.51 -9.50
CA GLU A 76 4.73 14.17 -9.47
C GLU A 76 4.93 12.65 -9.55
N PRO A 77 5.86 12.15 -10.37
CA PRO A 77 6.12 10.70 -10.49
C PRO A 77 6.88 10.14 -9.28
N THR A 78 7.62 10.99 -8.54
CA THR A 78 8.43 10.60 -7.38
C THR A 78 8.02 11.36 -6.14
N TYR A 79 8.31 10.80 -4.94
CA TYR A 79 7.83 11.38 -3.68
C TYR A 79 8.93 11.88 -2.73
N ASP A 80 10.22 11.70 -3.03
CA ASP A 80 11.31 12.17 -2.16
C ASP A 80 11.32 13.70 -2.01
N SER A 81 10.90 14.44 -3.06
CA SER A 81 10.73 15.90 -3.03
C SER A 81 9.61 16.34 -2.08
N VAL A 82 8.61 15.48 -1.87
CA VAL A 82 7.44 15.74 -1.03
C VAL A 82 7.74 15.49 0.45
N LEU A 83 8.55 14.50 0.77
CA LEU A 83 8.83 14.09 2.15
C LEU A 83 9.23 15.25 3.09
N PRO A 84 10.19 16.13 2.75
CA PRO A 84 10.57 17.24 3.63
C PRO A 84 9.48 18.32 3.77
N ARG A 85 8.50 18.32 2.86
CA ARG A 85 7.35 19.23 2.88
C ARG A 85 6.21 18.77 3.78
N LEU A 86 6.21 17.50 4.21
CA LEU A 86 5.20 16.94 5.11
C LEU A 86 5.41 17.39 6.57
N THR A 87 5.39 18.69 6.79
CA THR A 87 5.55 19.31 8.11
C THR A 87 4.39 20.25 8.39
N ILE A 88 4.14 20.54 9.69
CA ILE A 88 3.09 21.50 10.09
C ILE A 88 3.34 22.88 9.46
N GLN A 89 4.60 23.28 9.35
CA GLN A 89 4.99 24.56 8.78
C GLN A 89 4.60 24.71 7.29
N ASN A 90 4.75 23.63 6.54
CA ASN A 90 4.56 23.63 5.08
C ASN A 90 3.14 23.22 4.64
N ILE A 91 2.27 22.78 5.56
CA ILE A 91 0.95 22.25 5.22
C ILE A 91 0.06 23.26 4.49
N LEU A 92 0.18 24.55 4.81
CA LEU A 92 -0.62 25.60 4.16
C LEU A 92 -0.15 25.83 2.72
N GLU A 93 1.15 25.78 2.46
CA GLU A 93 1.73 25.87 1.12
C GLU A 93 1.31 24.68 0.27
N LEU A 94 1.47 23.45 0.77
CA LEU A 94 1.00 22.24 0.10
C LEU A 94 -0.49 22.30 -0.24
N LYS A 95 -1.34 22.73 0.70
CA LYS A 95 -2.78 22.91 0.45
C LYS A 95 -3.06 23.95 -0.63
N SER A 96 -2.29 25.04 -0.66
CA SER A 96 -2.44 26.08 -1.69
C SER A 96 -2.11 25.52 -3.07
N GLU A 97 -1.02 24.78 -3.19
CA GLU A 97 -0.58 24.16 -4.45
C GLU A 97 -1.61 23.13 -4.94
N LEU A 98 -2.09 22.24 -4.06
CA LEU A 98 -3.14 21.28 -4.38
C LEU A 98 -4.45 21.95 -4.82
N ARG A 99 -4.80 23.13 -4.24
CA ARG A 99 -5.95 23.92 -4.70
C ARG A 99 -5.74 24.47 -6.10
N GLN A 100 -4.54 24.99 -6.38
CA GLN A 100 -4.20 25.53 -7.70
C GLN A 100 -4.26 24.44 -8.78
N LYS A 101 -3.85 23.23 -8.44
CA LYS A 101 -3.96 22.04 -9.33
C LYS A 101 -5.39 21.46 -9.40
N GLY A 102 -6.30 21.88 -8.54
CA GLY A 102 -7.66 21.33 -8.47
C GLY A 102 -7.75 19.94 -7.82
N THR A 103 -6.67 19.47 -7.20
CA THR A 103 -6.54 18.10 -6.68
C THR A 103 -6.70 17.98 -5.16
N LEU A 104 -6.90 19.10 -4.44
CA LEU A 104 -7.06 19.09 -2.98
C LEU A 104 -8.17 18.18 -2.46
N ASN A 105 -9.22 18.02 -3.25
CA ASN A 105 -10.39 17.20 -2.89
C ASN A 105 -10.34 15.78 -3.47
N THR A 106 -9.21 15.35 -4.03
CA THR A 106 -9.03 13.97 -4.44
C THR A 106 -9.06 13.07 -3.21
N SER A 107 -9.94 12.10 -3.19
CA SER A 107 -10.10 11.16 -2.09
C SER A 107 -9.33 9.88 -2.37
N TYR A 108 -8.66 9.37 -1.34
CA TYR A 108 -7.85 8.17 -1.40
C TYR A 108 -8.44 7.08 -0.50
N TRP A 109 -8.72 5.93 -1.06
CA TRP A 109 -8.97 4.73 -0.27
C TRP A 109 -7.62 4.12 0.13
N PHE A 110 -7.28 4.28 1.39
CA PHE A 110 -6.05 3.80 2.01
C PHE A 110 -6.42 2.79 3.09
N CYS A 111 -6.12 1.52 2.89
CA CYS A 111 -6.63 0.42 3.73
C CYS A 111 -6.38 0.65 5.23
N ALA A 112 -5.26 1.24 5.61
CA ALA A 112 -4.95 1.55 7.00
C ALA A 112 -5.99 2.44 7.68
N LEU A 113 -6.63 3.36 6.94
CA LEU A 113 -7.65 4.29 7.43
C LEU A 113 -9.07 3.84 7.11
N SER A 114 -9.24 3.16 5.97
CA SER A 114 -10.56 2.87 5.38
C SER A 114 -11.15 1.55 5.82
N ILE A 115 -10.32 0.57 6.20
CA ILE A 115 -10.78 -0.71 6.78
C ILE A 115 -10.97 -0.55 8.30
N ASN A 116 -12.02 -1.18 8.83
CA ASN A 116 -12.20 -1.27 10.28
C ASN A 116 -11.17 -2.23 10.89
N GLN A 117 -10.09 -1.68 11.43
CA GLN A 117 -9.00 -2.45 12.06
C GLN A 117 -9.46 -3.20 13.31
N HIS A 118 -10.60 -2.80 13.90
CA HIS A 118 -11.18 -3.46 15.08
C HIS A 118 -11.82 -4.80 14.76
N ASP A 119 -12.30 -4.99 13.54
CA ASP A 119 -12.88 -6.27 13.11
C ASP A 119 -11.82 -7.30 12.70
N ASN A 120 -10.54 -6.89 12.64
CA ASN A 120 -9.45 -7.72 12.15
C ASN A 120 -8.30 -7.87 13.15
N ILE A 121 -7.40 -6.90 13.17
CA ILE A 121 -6.05 -7.07 13.73
C ILE A 121 -5.86 -6.54 15.15
N CYS A 122 -6.76 -5.71 15.67
CA CYS A 122 -6.52 -4.95 16.91
C CYS A 122 -6.39 -5.85 18.16
N GLY A 123 -6.97 -7.05 18.13
CA GLY A 123 -7.01 -7.96 19.28
C GLY A 123 -5.86 -8.95 19.36
N GLY A 124 -4.90 -8.94 18.43
CA GLY A 124 -3.83 -9.93 18.44
C GLY A 124 -2.78 -9.77 17.35
N PHE A 125 -1.88 -10.75 17.30
CA PHE A 125 -0.77 -10.81 16.31
C PHE A 125 -0.78 -12.13 15.52
N GLY A 126 -1.88 -12.86 15.56
CA GLY A 126 -1.99 -14.22 15.05
C GLY A 126 -1.41 -15.26 16.03
N PRO A 127 -1.48 -16.55 15.66
CA PRO A 127 -0.93 -17.62 16.47
C PRO A 127 0.58 -17.48 16.63
N GLU A 128 1.08 -17.75 17.81
CA GLU A 128 2.51 -17.72 18.10
C GLU A 128 3.18 -18.94 17.49
N PRO A 129 4.18 -18.75 16.62
CA PRO A 129 4.95 -19.85 16.05
C PRO A 129 5.84 -20.55 17.08
N THR A 130 6.37 -21.70 16.72
CA THR A 130 7.33 -22.43 17.57
C THR A 130 8.57 -21.58 17.82
N GLU A 131 8.99 -21.49 19.10
CA GLU A 131 10.19 -20.76 19.49
C GLU A 131 11.43 -21.22 18.73
N ASN A 132 12.37 -20.30 18.51
CA ASN A 132 13.63 -20.54 17.80
C ASN A 132 13.49 -20.90 16.31
N THR A 133 12.36 -20.61 15.70
CA THR A 133 12.16 -20.70 14.24
C THR A 133 12.28 -19.35 13.55
N PRO A 134 12.57 -19.29 12.24
CA PRO A 134 12.53 -18.06 11.46
C PRO A 134 11.17 -17.37 11.55
N GLU A 135 10.08 -18.13 11.56
CA GLU A 135 8.70 -17.67 11.68
C GLU A 135 8.46 -16.96 13.01
N PHE A 136 9.01 -17.49 14.11
CA PHE A 136 8.94 -16.86 15.43
C PHE A 136 9.67 -15.53 15.45
N ALA A 137 10.84 -15.43 14.82
CA ALA A 137 11.58 -14.17 14.72
C ALA A 137 10.80 -13.12 13.92
N ILE A 138 10.18 -13.51 12.79
CA ILE A 138 9.34 -12.65 11.96
C ILE A 138 8.09 -12.19 12.75
N TRP A 139 7.39 -13.12 13.40
CA TRP A 139 6.23 -12.82 14.24
C TRP A 139 6.61 -11.89 15.39
N GLY A 140 7.73 -12.16 16.06
CA GLY A 140 8.27 -11.35 17.14
C GLY A 140 8.59 -9.93 16.72
N SER A 141 9.11 -9.72 15.51
CA SER A 141 9.39 -8.39 14.97
C SER A 141 8.10 -7.64 14.61
N LYS A 142 7.14 -8.29 13.96
CA LYS A 142 5.86 -7.69 13.53
C LYS A 142 4.96 -7.20 14.68
N ARG A 143 5.16 -7.72 15.89
CA ARG A 143 4.41 -7.28 17.09
C ARG A 143 5.05 -6.13 17.87
N ARG A 144 6.16 -5.59 17.35
CA ARG A 144 6.94 -4.54 18.04
C ARG A 144 7.01 -3.28 17.21
N ASN A 145 6.94 -2.15 17.93
CA ASN A 145 7.17 -0.83 17.35
C ASN A 145 8.62 -0.74 16.84
N THR A 146 8.80 -0.24 15.62
CA THR A 146 10.11 -0.16 14.95
C THR A 146 11.04 0.88 15.58
N VAL A 147 10.51 1.84 16.31
CA VAL A 147 11.27 2.91 16.98
C VAL A 147 11.61 2.54 18.42
N THR A 148 10.60 2.13 19.19
CA THR A 148 10.73 1.88 20.64
C THR A 148 11.03 0.44 21.00
N HIS A 149 10.83 -0.50 20.06
CA HIS A 149 10.91 -1.95 20.23
C HIS A 149 9.91 -2.52 21.28
N ALA A 150 9.02 -1.69 21.80
CA ALA A 150 7.95 -2.13 22.68
C ALA A 150 6.93 -2.99 21.92
N VAL A 151 6.34 -3.97 22.60
CA VAL A 151 5.22 -4.74 22.05
C VAL A 151 4.01 -3.82 21.97
N TYR A 152 3.30 -3.85 20.83
CA TYR A 152 2.09 -3.03 20.67
C TYR A 152 1.01 -3.40 21.66
N PRO A 153 0.25 -2.42 22.17
CA PRO A 153 -0.90 -2.68 23.00
C PRO A 153 -1.98 -3.43 22.22
N LEU A 154 -2.70 -4.32 22.88
CA LEU A 154 -3.87 -4.97 22.32
C LEU A 154 -5.12 -4.16 22.66
N CYS A 155 -6.00 -3.99 21.67
CA CYS A 155 -7.29 -3.37 21.86
C CYS A 155 -8.26 -4.32 22.59
N LYS A 156 -9.09 -3.77 23.47
CA LYS A 156 -10.12 -4.50 24.23
C LYS A 156 -11.53 -4.21 23.74
N CYS A 157 -11.68 -3.71 22.51
CA CYS A 157 -12.99 -3.43 21.93
C CYS A 157 -13.85 -4.70 21.82
N PRO A 158 -15.17 -4.59 21.85
CA PRO A 158 -16.08 -5.74 21.78
C PRO A 158 -16.25 -6.31 20.37
N ASN A 159 -15.71 -5.65 19.33
CA ASN A 159 -15.83 -6.09 17.94
C ASN A 159 -15.48 -7.58 17.77
N VAL A 160 -16.32 -8.30 17.05
CA VAL A 160 -16.03 -9.66 16.60
C VAL A 160 -14.89 -9.62 15.58
N LYS A 161 -13.89 -10.51 15.73
CA LYS A 161 -12.74 -10.55 14.82
C LYS A 161 -13.04 -11.49 13.66
N HIS A 162 -13.08 -10.91 12.45
CA HIS A 162 -13.28 -11.64 11.21
C HIS A 162 -11.92 -11.89 10.55
N ILE A 163 -11.44 -13.12 10.66
CA ILE A 163 -10.12 -13.51 10.16
C ILE A 163 -10.33 -14.42 8.94
N ASN A 164 -10.00 -13.93 7.76
CA ASN A 164 -9.84 -14.60 6.45
C ASN A 164 -10.99 -15.42 5.86
N ASP A 165 -11.68 -16.16 6.64
CA ASP A 165 -12.59 -17.25 6.25
C ASP A 165 -14.04 -16.95 6.62
N ALA A 166 -14.27 -15.80 7.21
CA ALA A 166 -15.61 -15.39 7.63
C ALA A 166 -16.54 -14.97 6.47
N GLY A 167 -16.24 -15.36 5.24
CA GLY A 167 -17.10 -15.13 4.08
C GLY A 167 -17.53 -13.68 3.90
N ALA A 168 -18.83 -13.41 4.02
CA ALA A 168 -19.40 -12.07 3.78
C ALA A 168 -18.93 -10.99 4.77
N ALA A 169 -18.47 -11.34 5.97
CA ALA A 169 -18.07 -10.38 7.01
C ALA A 169 -16.59 -9.96 6.94
N CYS A 170 -15.73 -10.66 6.18
CA CYS A 170 -14.33 -10.30 6.04
C CYS A 170 -14.12 -9.26 4.93
N GLU A 171 -13.64 -8.08 5.27
CA GLU A 171 -13.37 -7.00 4.28
C GLU A 171 -12.10 -7.25 3.46
N ILE A 172 -11.15 -8.03 3.99
CA ILE A 172 -9.83 -8.23 3.36
C ILE A 172 -9.94 -9.02 2.04
N ASN A 173 -10.90 -9.95 1.93
CA ASN A 173 -11.05 -10.82 0.76
C ASN A 173 -11.87 -10.23 -0.38
N LYS A 174 -12.32 -8.97 -0.26
CA LYS A 174 -13.27 -8.34 -1.19
C LYS A 174 -12.65 -7.17 -1.95
N PHE A 175 -11.34 -7.16 -2.10
CA PHE A 175 -10.68 -6.03 -2.76
C PHE A 175 -11.11 -5.89 -4.23
N ASP A 176 -11.38 -6.98 -4.93
CA ASP A 176 -11.87 -7.01 -6.30
C ASP A 176 -13.29 -6.44 -6.41
N ASP A 177 -14.23 -6.88 -5.55
CA ASP A 177 -15.59 -6.34 -5.48
C ASP A 177 -15.58 -4.85 -5.12
N MET A 178 -14.72 -4.46 -4.18
CA MET A 178 -14.54 -3.06 -3.78
C MET A 178 -14.00 -2.21 -4.92
N MET A 179 -13.00 -2.71 -5.67
CA MET A 179 -12.44 -2.01 -6.82
C MET A 179 -13.49 -1.80 -7.91
N GLN A 180 -14.27 -2.84 -8.22
CA GLN A 180 -15.36 -2.76 -9.17
C GLN A 180 -16.40 -1.72 -8.74
N PHE A 181 -16.82 -1.78 -7.47
CA PHE A 181 -17.78 -0.82 -6.91
C PHE A 181 -17.27 0.63 -7.01
N MET A 182 -16.02 0.89 -6.63
CA MET A 182 -15.43 2.23 -6.69
C MET A 182 -15.30 2.72 -8.13
N MET A 183 -14.90 1.85 -9.05
CA MET A 183 -14.80 2.17 -10.47
C MET A 183 -16.17 2.57 -11.05
N ASP A 184 -17.19 1.78 -10.79
CA ASP A 184 -18.55 2.05 -11.28
C ASP A 184 -19.12 3.34 -10.68
N ALA A 185 -18.91 3.56 -9.39
CA ALA A 185 -19.39 4.77 -8.70
C ALA A 185 -18.64 6.03 -9.18
N CYS A 186 -17.34 5.95 -9.41
CA CYS A 186 -16.54 7.05 -10.00
C CYS A 186 -17.00 7.36 -11.43
N GLN A 187 -17.28 6.35 -12.24
CA GLN A 187 -17.79 6.52 -13.60
C GLN A 187 -19.15 7.26 -13.60
N GLN A 188 -20.05 6.94 -12.67
CA GLN A 188 -21.36 7.60 -12.56
C GLN A 188 -21.26 9.11 -12.28
N ILE A 189 -20.20 9.55 -11.61
CA ILE A 189 -19.95 10.98 -11.31
C ILE A 189 -18.95 11.64 -12.26
N GLY A 190 -18.51 10.93 -13.31
CA GLY A 190 -17.58 11.45 -14.31
C GLY A 190 -16.15 11.61 -13.81
N VAL A 191 -15.73 10.85 -12.79
CA VAL A 191 -14.37 10.86 -12.22
C VAL A 191 -13.67 9.56 -12.61
N GLU A 192 -12.40 9.65 -13.02
CA GLU A 192 -11.59 8.48 -13.29
C GLU A 192 -11.10 7.84 -11.99
N PHE A 193 -11.40 6.55 -11.80
CA PHE A 193 -10.85 5.74 -10.72
C PHE A 193 -9.46 5.22 -11.11
N MET A 194 -8.47 5.32 -10.21
CA MET A 194 -7.09 4.90 -10.46
C MET A 194 -6.50 4.14 -9.29
N LEU A 195 -5.48 3.31 -9.58
CA LEU A 195 -4.62 2.70 -8.57
C LEU A 195 -3.32 3.51 -8.45
N VAL A 196 -3.03 3.98 -7.24
CA VAL A 196 -1.75 4.61 -6.87
C VAL A 196 -0.90 3.59 -6.12
N VAL A 197 0.26 3.27 -6.66
CA VAL A 197 1.18 2.28 -6.09
C VAL A 197 2.31 3.02 -5.38
N ALA A 198 2.28 3.04 -4.05
CA ALA A 198 3.29 3.66 -3.20
C ALA A 198 4.48 2.70 -3.02
N VAL A 199 5.39 2.68 -3.99
CA VAL A 199 6.53 1.77 -4.01
C VAL A 199 7.53 2.15 -2.93
N ASP A 200 7.88 1.20 -2.07
CA ASP A 200 8.91 1.39 -1.04
C ASP A 200 10.32 1.33 -1.65
N PRO A 201 11.34 1.91 -0.98
CA PRO A 201 12.71 1.98 -1.52
C PRO A 201 13.35 0.61 -1.81
N LEU A 202 12.86 -0.47 -1.20
CA LEU A 202 13.37 -1.83 -1.38
C LEU A 202 12.50 -2.66 -2.35
N PHE A 203 11.43 -2.08 -2.89
CA PHE A 203 10.48 -2.76 -3.77
C PHE A 203 9.83 -4.00 -3.13
N GLU A 204 9.69 -4.00 -1.80
CA GLU A 204 9.06 -5.09 -1.05
C GLU A 204 7.57 -5.24 -1.39
N LEU A 205 6.92 -4.14 -1.83
CA LEU A 205 5.54 -4.17 -2.31
C LEU A 205 5.31 -5.31 -3.31
N PHE A 206 6.24 -5.54 -4.24
CA PHE A 206 6.14 -6.58 -5.27
C PHE A 206 6.40 -8.00 -4.76
N THR A 207 6.66 -8.17 -3.47
CA THR A 207 6.70 -9.48 -2.80
C THR A 207 5.46 -9.75 -1.96
N ARG A 208 4.51 -8.79 -1.89
CA ARG A 208 3.29 -8.89 -1.09
C ARG A 208 2.15 -9.40 -1.96
N ILE A 209 1.57 -10.54 -1.57
CA ILE A 209 0.56 -11.21 -2.38
C ILE A 209 -0.66 -10.32 -2.67
N TRP A 210 -1.12 -9.54 -1.69
CA TRP A 210 -2.24 -8.62 -1.86
C TRP A 210 -1.91 -7.49 -2.84
N CYS A 211 -0.72 -6.88 -2.73
CA CYS A 211 -0.31 -5.82 -3.64
C CYS A 211 -0.17 -6.32 -5.09
N ILE A 212 0.37 -7.53 -5.27
CA ILE A 212 0.46 -8.17 -6.59
C ILE A 212 -0.94 -8.44 -7.15
N ALA A 213 -1.85 -8.95 -6.31
CA ALA A 213 -3.22 -9.23 -6.71
C ALA A 213 -3.96 -7.94 -7.11
N GLU A 214 -3.81 -6.85 -6.33
CA GLU A 214 -4.36 -5.53 -6.66
C GLU A 214 -3.85 -5.01 -8.01
N LEU A 215 -2.56 -5.13 -8.29
CA LEU A 215 -1.95 -4.72 -9.55
C LEU A 215 -2.52 -5.49 -10.74
N VAL A 216 -2.56 -6.82 -10.64
CA VAL A 216 -3.05 -7.70 -11.71
C VAL A 216 -4.54 -7.47 -11.96
N GLU A 217 -5.35 -7.35 -10.90
CA GLU A 217 -6.77 -7.13 -11.03
C GLU A 217 -7.06 -5.73 -11.61
N SER A 218 -6.33 -4.69 -11.19
CA SER A 218 -6.43 -3.35 -11.78
C SER A 218 -6.16 -3.37 -13.29
N ARG A 219 -5.15 -4.13 -13.74
CA ARG A 219 -4.83 -4.24 -15.18
C ARG A 219 -5.95 -4.95 -15.95
N LYS A 220 -6.51 -6.04 -15.39
CA LYS A 220 -7.64 -6.77 -16.00
C LYS A 220 -8.87 -5.88 -16.13
N MET A 221 -9.17 -5.08 -15.10
CA MET A 221 -10.27 -4.12 -15.08
C MET A 221 -9.98 -2.86 -15.92
N LYS A 222 -8.77 -2.72 -16.49
CA LYS A 222 -8.32 -1.53 -17.21
C LYS A 222 -8.30 -0.26 -16.35
N ILE A 223 -8.10 -0.41 -15.06
CA ILE A 223 -7.88 0.70 -14.15
C ILE A 223 -6.48 1.25 -14.40
N HIS A 224 -6.38 2.56 -14.55
CA HIS A 224 -5.08 3.22 -14.73
C HIS A 224 -4.23 3.06 -13.45
N ILE A 225 -2.99 2.59 -13.60
CA ILE A 225 -2.05 2.32 -12.52
C ILE A 225 -0.94 3.35 -12.56
N LYS A 226 -0.74 4.08 -11.46
CA LYS A 226 0.35 5.07 -11.32
C LYS A 226 1.37 4.60 -10.30
N LEU A 227 2.59 4.33 -10.74
CA LEU A 227 3.71 4.08 -9.82
C LEU A 227 4.21 5.39 -9.22
N LYS A 228 4.41 5.40 -7.90
CA LYS A 228 5.06 6.49 -7.16
C LYS A 228 6.29 5.91 -6.47
N LEU A 229 7.47 6.22 -7.01
CA LEU A 229 8.76 5.78 -6.48
C LEU A 229 9.39 6.85 -5.59
N PRO A 230 10.35 6.51 -4.72
CA PRO A 230 11.12 7.51 -3.99
C PRO A 230 11.74 8.55 -4.93
N ASN A 231 12.54 8.09 -5.88
CA ASN A 231 13.20 8.90 -6.89
C ASN A 231 13.56 8.03 -8.12
N PHE A 232 14.01 8.66 -9.19
CA PHE A 232 14.39 7.96 -10.42
C PHE A 232 15.64 7.08 -10.27
N SER A 233 16.55 7.39 -9.32
CA SER A 233 17.75 6.59 -9.11
C SER A 233 17.45 5.17 -8.62
N CYS A 234 16.30 4.92 -8.04
CA CYS A 234 15.84 3.57 -7.70
C CYS A 234 15.81 2.65 -8.93
N MET A 235 15.56 3.23 -10.12
CA MET A 235 15.51 2.50 -11.38
C MET A 235 16.89 2.21 -11.99
N THR A 236 17.98 2.62 -11.36
CA THR A 236 19.34 2.27 -11.81
C THR A 236 19.86 0.99 -11.16
N ASN A 237 19.17 0.47 -10.15
CA ASN A 237 19.60 -0.70 -9.38
C ASN A 237 19.30 -2.01 -10.12
N LYS A 238 20.35 -2.67 -10.62
CA LYS A 238 20.26 -3.95 -11.32
C LYS A 238 19.68 -5.08 -10.47
N GLU A 239 19.94 -5.08 -9.17
CA GLU A 239 19.43 -6.09 -8.25
C GLU A 239 17.91 -5.99 -8.10
N THR A 240 17.38 -4.75 -8.05
CA THR A 240 15.93 -4.52 -8.06
C THR A 240 15.28 -5.14 -9.29
N TYR A 241 15.83 -4.88 -10.47
CA TYR A 241 15.30 -5.47 -11.70
C TYR A 241 15.38 -7.00 -11.70
N ARG A 242 16.51 -7.56 -11.23
CA ARG A 242 16.67 -9.02 -11.13
C ARG A 242 15.61 -9.62 -10.22
N ARG A 243 15.35 -9.03 -9.07
CA ARG A 243 14.30 -9.46 -8.15
C ARG A 243 12.93 -9.39 -8.78
N LEU A 244 12.57 -8.25 -9.37
CA LEU A 244 11.27 -8.06 -10.03
C LEU A 244 11.05 -9.07 -11.15
N LYS A 245 12.09 -9.38 -11.95
CA LYS A 245 12.01 -10.34 -13.04
C LYS A 245 11.81 -11.79 -12.56
N THR A 246 12.26 -12.11 -11.37
CA THR A 246 12.10 -13.44 -10.77
C THR A 246 10.91 -13.52 -9.82
N THR A 247 10.15 -12.44 -9.65
CA THR A 247 8.97 -12.43 -8.78
C THR A 247 7.91 -13.39 -9.32
N ARG A 248 7.45 -14.29 -8.45
CA ARG A 248 6.36 -15.23 -8.71
C ARG A 248 5.34 -15.16 -7.60
N ILE A 249 4.09 -15.35 -7.93
CA ILE A 249 2.99 -15.30 -6.96
C ILE A 249 3.17 -16.36 -5.85
N GLN A 250 3.72 -17.51 -6.17
CA GLN A 250 3.97 -18.60 -5.22
C GLN A 250 5.02 -18.24 -4.16
N ASP A 251 5.96 -17.34 -4.48
CA ASP A 251 7.02 -16.88 -3.59
C ASP A 251 6.61 -15.64 -2.79
N SER A 252 5.36 -15.20 -2.94
CA SER A 252 4.84 -14.01 -2.30
C SER A 252 4.58 -14.22 -0.81
N GLN A 253 4.57 -13.12 -0.09
CA GLN A 253 4.41 -13.09 1.35
C GLN A 253 3.13 -12.37 1.76
N ALA A 254 2.54 -12.82 2.85
CA ALA A 254 1.51 -12.09 3.60
C ALA A 254 1.89 -12.02 5.09
N THR A 255 1.06 -11.35 5.86
CA THR A 255 1.19 -11.36 7.32
C THR A 255 0.93 -12.75 7.88
N ARG A 256 0.03 -13.50 7.25
CA ARG A 256 -0.34 -14.87 7.59
C ARG A 256 -0.19 -15.75 6.35
N GLN A 257 0.34 -16.96 6.51
CA GLN A 257 0.46 -17.93 5.42
C GLN A 257 -0.90 -18.27 4.83
N ALA A 258 -1.94 -18.38 5.65
CA ALA A 258 -3.31 -18.67 5.20
C ALA A 258 -3.83 -17.64 4.15
N ASP A 259 -3.36 -16.38 4.18
CA ASP A 259 -3.70 -15.39 3.16
C ASP A 259 -3.08 -15.74 1.81
N VAL A 260 -1.83 -16.20 1.82
CA VAL A 260 -1.14 -16.68 0.61
C VAL A 260 -1.87 -17.87 0.04
N ASP A 261 -2.15 -18.86 0.89
CA ASP A 261 -2.83 -20.09 0.50
C ASP A 261 -4.22 -19.81 -0.10
N ALA A 262 -4.99 -18.90 0.50
CA ALA A 262 -6.30 -18.51 0.02
C ALA A 262 -6.25 -17.84 -1.37
N VAL A 263 -5.29 -16.93 -1.60
CA VAL A 263 -5.12 -16.29 -2.92
C VAL A 263 -4.65 -17.31 -3.96
N LEU A 264 -3.70 -18.17 -3.64
CA LEU A 264 -3.23 -19.21 -4.55
C LEU A 264 -4.35 -20.20 -4.89
N GLN A 265 -5.19 -20.58 -3.92
CA GLN A 265 -6.35 -21.43 -4.14
C GLN A 265 -7.40 -20.74 -5.05
N LYS A 266 -7.65 -19.45 -4.85
CA LYS A 266 -8.56 -18.64 -5.70
C LYS A 266 -8.04 -18.54 -7.14
N LEU A 267 -6.73 -18.47 -7.32
CA LEU A 267 -6.10 -18.42 -8.65
C LEU A 267 -6.24 -19.73 -9.42
N GLY A 268 -6.16 -20.87 -8.73
CA GLY A 268 -6.26 -22.20 -9.33
C GLY A 268 -4.98 -23.01 -9.25
N GLY A 269 -4.78 -23.95 -10.19
CA GLY A 269 -3.65 -24.86 -10.22
C GLY A 269 -2.36 -24.23 -10.76
N GLU A 270 -1.33 -25.08 -10.95
CA GLU A 270 -0.01 -24.64 -11.41
C GLU A 270 -0.05 -23.88 -12.75
N LYS A 271 -0.94 -24.29 -13.65
CA LYS A 271 -1.08 -23.62 -14.95
C LYS A 271 -1.58 -22.18 -14.76
N GLU A 272 -2.67 -21.99 -14.04
CA GLU A 272 -3.27 -20.68 -13.79
C GLU A 272 -2.32 -19.75 -13.04
N GLN A 273 -1.52 -20.29 -12.11
CA GLN A 273 -0.48 -19.54 -11.41
C GLN A 273 0.68 -19.15 -12.33
N ASN A 274 1.06 -19.98 -13.30
CA ASN A 274 2.06 -19.65 -14.30
C ASN A 274 1.55 -18.59 -15.27
N ASP A 275 0.31 -18.73 -15.76
CA ASP A 275 -0.34 -17.72 -16.60
C ASP A 275 -0.41 -16.35 -15.88
N PHE A 276 -0.67 -16.37 -14.57
CA PHE A 276 -0.64 -15.17 -13.72
C PHE A 276 0.77 -14.56 -13.64
N ASN A 277 1.81 -15.37 -13.47
CA ASN A 277 3.19 -14.89 -13.42
C ASN A 277 3.63 -14.27 -14.75
N GLU A 278 3.26 -14.88 -15.88
CA GLU A 278 3.52 -14.31 -17.21
C GLU A 278 2.82 -12.95 -17.37
N PHE A 279 1.56 -12.87 -16.96
CA PHE A 279 0.81 -11.61 -16.99
C PHE A 279 1.44 -10.55 -16.06
N LEU A 280 1.89 -10.92 -14.87
CA LEU A 280 2.59 -10.01 -13.95
C LEU A 280 3.91 -9.50 -14.55
N GLN A 281 4.68 -10.36 -15.21
CA GLN A 281 5.91 -9.96 -15.87
C GLN A 281 5.64 -9.04 -17.06
N ASP A 282 4.61 -9.31 -17.86
CA ASP A 282 4.16 -8.43 -18.93
C ASP A 282 3.70 -7.07 -18.37
N LEU A 283 2.86 -7.05 -17.33
CA LEU A 283 2.42 -5.84 -16.67
C LEU A 283 3.59 -4.95 -16.21
N LEU A 284 4.66 -5.54 -15.70
CA LEU A 284 5.82 -4.79 -15.21
C LEU A 284 6.77 -4.37 -16.34
N PHE A 285 7.03 -5.25 -17.30
CA PHE A 285 8.17 -5.13 -18.21
C PHE A 285 7.80 -5.01 -19.69
N ASN A 286 6.52 -4.98 -20.06
CA ASN A 286 6.15 -4.78 -21.47
C ASN A 286 6.79 -3.50 -22.03
N LYS A 287 7.38 -3.60 -23.23
CA LYS A 287 8.09 -2.48 -23.88
C LYS A 287 7.17 -1.34 -24.32
N GLY A 288 5.88 -1.63 -24.54
CA GLY A 288 4.90 -0.65 -25.01
C GLY A 288 4.18 0.05 -23.86
N ASP A 289 3.65 -0.72 -22.91
CA ASP A 289 2.72 -0.26 -21.89
C ASP A 289 2.96 -0.87 -20.50
N GLY A 290 4.15 -1.43 -20.27
CA GLY A 290 4.54 -1.92 -18.94
C GLY A 290 4.75 -0.77 -17.95
N LEU A 291 4.37 -0.99 -16.70
CA LEU A 291 4.40 0.03 -15.64
C LEU A 291 5.76 0.69 -15.45
N LEU A 292 6.85 -0.09 -15.55
CA LEU A 292 8.20 0.46 -15.41
C LEU A 292 8.59 1.30 -16.62
N MET A 293 8.14 0.95 -17.83
CA MET A 293 8.38 1.74 -19.03
C MET A 293 7.57 3.05 -19.00
N GLU A 294 6.31 2.97 -18.61
CA GLU A 294 5.46 4.15 -18.42
C GLU A 294 6.04 5.12 -17.38
N PHE A 295 6.53 4.59 -16.24
CA PHE A 295 7.20 5.40 -15.23
C PHE A 295 8.46 6.08 -15.80
N LEU A 296 9.30 5.36 -16.56
CA LEU A 296 10.50 5.92 -17.19
C LEU A 296 10.17 7.01 -18.22
N GLY A 297 9.02 6.95 -18.86
CA GLY A 297 8.53 8.01 -19.74
C GLY A 297 8.18 9.33 -19.04
N GLN A 298 8.05 9.32 -17.71
CA GLN A 298 7.73 10.49 -16.89
C GLN A 298 8.99 11.19 -16.32
N VAL A 299 10.20 10.77 -16.75
CA VAL A 299 11.47 11.37 -16.26
C VAL A 299 11.49 12.86 -16.60
N PRO A 300 11.67 13.76 -15.61
CA PRO A 300 11.71 15.19 -15.86
C PRO A 300 12.87 15.60 -16.77
N GLU A 301 12.68 16.63 -17.59
CA GLU A 301 13.74 17.21 -18.42
C GLU A 301 14.94 17.70 -17.60
N SER A 302 14.72 18.01 -16.32
CA SER A 302 15.78 18.41 -15.37
C SER A 302 16.68 17.26 -14.91
N SER A 303 16.33 16.00 -15.20
CA SER A 303 17.14 14.84 -14.84
C SER A 303 18.41 14.81 -15.67
N THR A 304 19.51 14.38 -15.04
CA THR A 304 20.80 14.29 -15.77
C THR A 304 20.73 13.20 -16.82
N ALA A 305 21.39 13.41 -17.95
CA ALA A 305 21.50 12.41 -19.01
C ALA A 305 22.07 11.06 -18.49
N ALA A 306 22.92 11.10 -17.46
CA ALA A 306 23.48 9.91 -16.83
C ALA A 306 22.43 9.12 -16.02
N GLU A 307 21.53 9.78 -15.31
CA GLU A 307 20.41 9.14 -14.59
C GLU A 307 19.45 8.46 -15.55
N ILE A 308 19.05 9.18 -16.60
CA ILE A 308 18.17 8.66 -17.66
C ILE A 308 18.82 7.45 -18.34
N ALA A 309 20.07 7.59 -18.78
CA ALA A 309 20.80 6.50 -19.46
C ALA A 309 21.01 5.30 -18.54
N GLY A 310 21.29 5.53 -17.24
CA GLY A 310 21.43 4.49 -16.22
C GLY A 310 20.13 3.70 -16.00
N ALA A 311 19.00 4.39 -15.87
CA ALA A 311 17.68 3.79 -15.67
C ALA A 311 17.25 3.01 -16.92
N LEU A 312 17.29 3.63 -18.11
CA LEU A 312 16.97 2.97 -19.38
C LEU A 312 17.89 1.78 -19.66
N GLY A 313 19.21 1.92 -19.43
CA GLY A 313 20.15 0.83 -19.61
C GLY A 313 19.92 -0.33 -18.67
N SER A 314 19.48 -0.08 -17.44
CA SER A 314 19.11 -1.13 -16.48
C SER A 314 17.83 -1.83 -16.88
N PHE A 315 16.81 -1.07 -17.30
CA PHE A 315 15.57 -1.60 -17.83
C PHE A 315 15.81 -2.46 -19.08
N MET A 316 16.53 -1.94 -20.08
CA MET A 316 16.81 -2.67 -21.32
C MET A 316 17.53 -4.00 -21.07
N ARG A 317 18.50 -4.02 -20.14
CA ARG A 317 19.16 -5.29 -19.73
C ARG A 317 18.23 -6.26 -19.00
N ALA A 318 17.20 -5.77 -18.34
CA ALA A 318 16.24 -6.63 -17.66
C ALA A 318 15.26 -7.31 -18.62
N ILE A 319 14.95 -6.67 -19.76
CA ILE A 319 13.98 -7.17 -20.73
C ILE A 319 14.61 -7.93 -21.92
N MET A 320 15.94 -7.94 -22.04
CA MET A 320 16.69 -8.80 -22.97
C MET A 320 17.03 -10.14 -22.33
#